data_18ce18e57047ff19d288771129246273
#
_entry.id   18ce18e57047ff19d288771129246273
#
_cell.length_a   1.000
_cell.length_b   1.000
_cell.length_c   1.000
_cell.angle_alpha   90.00
_cell.angle_beta   90.00
_cell.angle_gamma   90.00
#
_symmetry.space_group_name_H-M   'P 1'
#
loop_
_entity.id
_entity.type
_entity.pdbx_description
1 polymer ?
#
loop_
_entity_poly.entity_id
_entity_poly.type
_entity_poly.pdbx_seq_one_letter_code
_entity_poly.pdbx_strand_id
1 'polypeptide(L)'
;DYASLKKVGNVRSCRLYYVYFAKEFEAVYFHAGESKYALDVLNSSFIDNVDGITGKGGAFYYRDNSRRAPHNLYTTGENLVSAIKSYGYDTKLPENYTSHYRFTTEDSQNLLDQGEVAKKVSLYYVDAKPWFVYNETDGLYYRYEFGDKQIDGSTGEQLAVKNIILQNCYSSLKDSKNGTLDIDYLSGGSGMYITNGKAVPITWKRASANDITHYYT
;
A
#
# COMPACT_ATOMS: atom_id res chain seq x y z
N ASP A 1 -8.61 -0.65 -14.68
CA ASP A 1 -7.71 -1.57 -15.39
C ASP A 1 -6.26 -1.06 -15.29
N TYR A 2 -5.42 -1.76 -14.51
CA TYR A 2 -4.02 -1.36 -14.31
C TYR A 2 -3.19 -1.42 -15.62
N ALA A 3 -3.59 -2.23 -16.59
CA ALA A 3 -2.89 -2.34 -17.88
C ALA A 3 -2.90 -1.02 -18.69
N SER A 4 -3.88 -0.16 -18.46
CA SER A 4 -4.01 1.13 -19.14
C SER A 4 -3.18 2.27 -18.53
N LEU A 5 -2.59 2.06 -17.34
CA LEU A 5 -1.82 3.08 -16.64
C LEU A 5 -0.57 3.47 -17.41
N LYS A 6 -0.43 4.76 -17.73
CA LYS A 6 0.68 5.28 -18.55
C LYS A 6 1.96 5.48 -17.74
N LYS A 7 1.84 5.72 -16.44
CA LYS A 7 2.97 5.95 -15.54
C LYS A 7 2.65 5.45 -14.14
N VAL A 8 3.47 4.53 -13.62
CA VAL A 8 3.33 3.94 -12.28
C VAL A 8 4.64 4.15 -11.53
N GLY A 9 4.57 4.72 -10.38
CA GLY A 9 5.75 4.98 -9.53
C GLY A 9 5.70 6.37 -8.87
N ASN A 10 6.78 6.78 -8.29
CA ASN A 10 8.14 6.22 -8.38
C ASN A 10 8.26 4.90 -7.61
N VAL A 11 8.85 3.89 -8.25
CA VAL A 11 9.06 2.58 -7.64
C VAL A 11 10.29 2.64 -6.74
N ARG A 12 10.21 2.04 -5.57
CA ARG A 12 11.22 2.15 -4.51
C ARG A 12 11.69 0.80 -3.99
N SER A 13 12.74 0.87 -3.17
CA SER A 13 13.34 -0.31 -2.55
C SER A 13 12.37 -1.04 -1.63
N CYS A 14 12.38 -2.35 -1.75
CA CYS A 14 11.62 -3.23 -0.88
C CYS A 14 12.09 -3.15 0.58
N ARG A 15 11.16 -3.25 1.49
CA ARG A 15 11.36 -3.53 2.91
C ARG A 15 10.53 -4.75 3.28
N LEU A 16 11.02 -5.53 4.24
CA LEU A 16 10.42 -6.82 4.59
C LEU A 16 8.92 -6.74 4.90
N TYR A 17 8.50 -5.74 5.65
CA TYR A 17 7.08 -5.55 6.00
C TYR A 17 6.19 -5.27 4.77
N TYR A 18 6.70 -4.64 3.71
CA TYR A 18 5.93 -4.47 2.46
C TYR A 18 5.70 -5.77 1.73
N VAL A 19 6.66 -6.72 1.80
CA VAL A 19 6.48 -8.06 1.22
C VAL A 19 5.29 -8.76 1.89
N TYR A 20 5.24 -8.70 3.22
CA TYR A 20 4.17 -9.33 3.96
C TYR A 20 2.80 -8.68 3.76
N PHE A 21 2.74 -7.36 3.61
CA PHE A 21 1.50 -6.67 3.25
C PHE A 21 1.07 -6.98 1.81
N ALA A 22 2.01 -7.06 0.86
CA ALA A 22 1.69 -7.45 -0.52
C ALA A 22 1.19 -8.90 -0.62
N LYS A 23 1.72 -9.80 0.22
CA LYS A 23 1.29 -11.20 0.27
C LYS A 23 -0.18 -11.36 0.65
N GLU A 24 -0.74 -10.48 1.48
CA GLU A 24 -2.17 -10.50 1.83
C GLU A 24 -3.10 -10.40 0.62
N PHE A 25 -2.61 -9.82 -0.47
CA PHE A 25 -3.35 -9.64 -1.73
C PHE A 25 -3.00 -10.69 -2.78
N GLU A 26 -2.14 -11.67 -2.47
CA GLU A 26 -1.54 -12.58 -3.45
C GLU A 26 -0.98 -11.82 -4.67
N ALA A 27 -0.37 -10.67 -4.41
CA ALA A 27 0.04 -9.74 -5.44
C ALA A 27 1.42 -10.10 -6.02
N VAL A 28 1.63 -9.82 -7.31
CA VAL A 28 2.98 -9.74 -7.88
C VAL A 28 3.61 -8.43 -7.43
N TYR A 29 4.71 -8.52 -6.67
CA TYR A 29 5.33 -7.37 -6.02
C TYR A 29 6.41 -6.72 -6.90
N PHE A 30 6.19 -5.48 -7.31
CA PHE A 30 7.15 -4.70 -8.10
C PHE A 30 7.96 -3.77 -7.22
N HIS A 31 9.30 -3.87 -7.28
CA HIS A 31 10.20 -3.08 -6.44
C HIS A 31 11.49 -2.65 -7.17
N ALA A 32 12.30 -1.85 -6.53
CA ALA A 32 13.55 -1.33 -7.08
C ALA A 32 14.68 -1.51 -6.07
N GLY A 33 15.29 -2.69 -6.07
CA GLY A 33 16.22 -3.14 -5.05
C GLY A 33 15.51 -3.44 -3.72
N GLU A 34 16.25 -3.89 -2.73
CA GLU A 34 15.72 -4.37 -1.44
C GLU A 34 16.65 -4.07 -0.28
N SER A 35 16.13 -4.21 0.92
CA SER A 35 16.94 -4.31 2.12
C SER A 35 17.49 -5.75 2.26
N LYS A 36 18.66 -5.90 2.88
CA LYS A 36 19.23 -7.23 3.17
C LYS A 36 18.27 -8.16 3.93
N TYR A 37 17.33 -7.60 4.68
CA TYR A 37 16.34 -8.37 5.44
C TYR A 37 15.18 -8.90 4.60
N ALA A 38 14.95 -8.34 3.42
CA ALA A 38 13.92 -8.79 2.50
C ALA A 38 14.45 -9.80 1.47
N LEU A 39 15.76 -9.85 1.27
CA LEU A 39 16.40 -10.61 0.17
C LEU A 39 16.04 -12.10 0.20
N ASP A 40 16.12 -12.74 1.36
CA ASP A 40 15.85 -14.17 1.47
C ASP A 40 14.39 -14.51 1.15
N VAL A 41 13.46 -13.64 1.58
CA VAL A 41 12.02 -13.81 1.32
C VAL A 41 11.70 -13.57 -0.16
N LEU A 42 12.29 -12.54 -0.76
CA LEU A 42 12.12 -12.24 -2.20
C LEU A 42 12.71 -13.34 -3.10
N ASN A 43 13.78 -14.01 -2.68
CA ASN A 43 14.42 -15.13 -3.40
C ASN A 43 13.71 -16.48 -3.18
N SER A 44 12.75 -16.54 -2.28
CA SER A 44 11.93 -17.74 -2.03
C SER A 44 10.67 -17.74 -2.91
N SER A 45 9.88 -18.82 -2.80
CA SER A 45 8.55 -18.91 -3.41
C SER A 45 7.44 -18.24 -2.59
N PHE A 46 7.80 -17.40 -1.61
CA PHE A 46 6.81 -16.74 -0.74
C PHE A 46 5.95 -15.72 -1.49
N ILE A 47 6.56 -14.97 -2.40
CA ILE A 47 5.87 -13.95 -3.21
C ILE A 47 6.48 -13.84 -4.60
N ASP A 48 5.66 -13.75 -5.61
CA ASP A 48 6.07 -13.40 -6.96
C ASP A 48 6.54 -11.94 -6.98
N ASN A 49 7.74 -11.69 -7.52
CA ASN A 49 8.27 -10.33 -7.51
C ASN A 49 9.10 -9.98 -8.75
N VAL A 50 9.17 -8.68 -9.06
CA VAL A 50 9.97 -8.14 -10.17
C VAL A 50 10.83 -6.99 -9.67
N ASP A 51 12.15 -7.20 -9.62
CA ASP A 51 13.12 -6.15 -9.26
C ASP A 51 13.49 -5.30 -10.48
N GLY A 52 13.34 -4.00 -10.37
CA GLY A 52 13.69 -3.02 -11.41
C GLY A 52 15.17 -2.62 -11.46
N ILE A 53 16.00 -3.17 -10.57
CA ILE A 53 17.44 -2.83 -10.50
C ILE A 53 18.32 -3.98 -11.03
N THR A 54 17.93 -5.22 -10.72
CA THR A 54 18.74 -6.40 -11.04
C THR A 54 18.03 -7.36 -11.99
N GLY A 55 18.84 -8.19 -12.67
CA GLY A 55 18.33 -9.24 -13.53
C GLY A 55 17.50 -8.74 -14.72
N LYS A 56 16.62 -9.60 -15.22
CA LYS A 56 15.77 -9.31 -16.39
C LYS A 56 14.64 -8.32 -16.09
N GLY A 57 14.33 -8.09 -14.81
CA GLY A 57 13.24 -7.19 -14.39
C GLY A 57 13.48 -5.75 -14.79
N GLY A 58 14.74 -5.29 -14.83
CA GLY A 58 15.09 -3.93 -15.20
C GLY A 58 14.57 -3.48 -16.57
N ALA A 59 14.32 -4.43 -17.49
CA ALA A 59 13.78 -4.13 -18.82
C ALA A 59 12.32 -3.60 -18.80
N PHE A 60 11.59 -3.79 -17.70
CA PHE A 60 10.21 -3.34 -17.54
C PHE A 60 10.07 -2.00 -16.85
N TYR A 61 11.19 -1.31 -16.60
CA TYR A 61 11.21 -0.02 -15.92
C TYR A 61 11.98 1.00 -16.75
N TYR A 62 11.75 2.26 -16.44
CA TYR A 62 12.49 3.37 -17.04
C TYR A 62 12.76 4.47 -16.01
N ARG A 63 13.78 5.29 -16.27
CA ARG A 63 14.08 6.46 -15.44
C ARG A 63 13.54 7.71 -16.09
N ASP A 64 12.77 8.45 -15.32
CA ASP A 64 12.30 9.79 -15.70
C ASP A 64 13.42 10.81 -15.40
N ASN A 65 14.03 11.32 -16.45
CA ASN A 65 15.16 12.27 -16.34
C ASN A 65 14.75 13.66 -15.84
N SER A 66 13.46 13.96 -15.77
CA SER A 66 12.97 15.20 -15.13
C SER A 66 13.08 15.17 -13.60
N ARG A 67 13.37 14.00 -13.03
CA ARG A 67 13.49 13.79 -11.58
C ARG A 67 14.85 13.20 -11.21
N ARG A 68 15.28 13.46 -9.96
CA ARG A 68 16.55 12.93 -9.45
C ARG A 68 16.40 11.54 -8.86
N ALA A 69 17.40 10.69 -9.08
CA ALA A 69 17.52 9.42 -8.36
C ALA A 69 17.60 9.68 -6.84
N PRO A 70 17.04 8.79 -6.04
CA PRO A 70 16.38 7.50 -6.34
C PRO A 70 14.86 7.62 -6.60
N HIS A 71 14.33 8.83 -6.82
CA HIS A 71 12.89 9.11 -6.96
C HIS A 71 12.42 9.18 -8.42
N ASN A 72 13.11 8.51 -9.34
CA ASN A 72 12.91 8.64 -10.78
C ASN A 72 12.72 7.32 -11.52
N LEU A 73 12.54 6.20 -10.84
CA LEU A 73 12.27 4.92 -11.49
C LEU A 73 10.75 4.69 -11.60
N TYR A 74 10.29 4.39 -12.79
CA TYR A 74 8.89 4.20 -13.13
C TYR A 74 8.68 2.97 -14.00
N THR A 75 7.44 2.52 -14.08
CA THR A 75 6.96 1.53 -15.03
C THR A 75 5.65 2.01 -15.66
N THR A 76 5.05 1.20 -16.52
CA THR A 76 3.72 1.42 -17.10
C THR A 76 2.86 0.18 -16.86
N GLY A 77 1.54 0.30 -16.99
CA GLY A 77 0.64 -0.84 -16.92
C GLY A 77 0.96 -1.92 -17.94
N GLU A 78 1.32 -1.53 -19.16
CA GLU A 78 1.76 -2.44 -20.22
C GLU A 78 3.04 -3.21 -19.81
N ASN A 79 4.00 -2.54 -19.20
CA ASN A 79 5.22 -3.17 -18.71
C ASN A 79 4.94 -4.11 -17.52
N LEU A 80 3.99 -3.78 -16.63
CA LEU A 80 3.55 -4.68 -15.56
C LEU A 80 3.01 -5.99 -16.14
N VAL A 81 2.10 -5.91 -17.12
CA VAL A 81 1.55 -7.10 -17.81
C VAL A 81 2.64 -7.90 -18.51
N SER A 82 3.55 -7.22 -19.21
CA SER A 82 4.66 -7.86 -19.93
C SER A 82 5.64 -8.56 -18.99
N ALA A 83 5.93 -7.96 -17.84
CA ALA A 83 6.77 -8.56 -16.82
C ALA A 83 6.13 -9.83 -16.24
N ILE A 84 4.88 -9.75 -15.80
CA ILE A 84 4.13 -10.90 -15.26
C ILE A 84 4.18 -12.07 -16.24
N LYS A 85 3.89 -11.81 -17.52
CA LYS A 85 3.96 -12.82 -18.59
C LYS A 85 5.39 -13.37 -18.78
N SER A 86 6.39 -12.51 -18.80
CA SER A 86 7.81 -12.90 -19.00
C SER A 86 8.35 -13.78 -17.87
N TYR A 87 7.86 -13.56 -16.64
CA TYR A 87 8.24 -14.36 -15.48
C TYR A 87 7.39 -15.63 -15.34
N GLY A 88 6.26 -15.73 -16.07
CA GLY A 88 5.32 -16.86 -15.98
C GLY A 88 4.50 -16.84 -14.71
N TYR A 89 4.29 -15.67 -14.11
CA TYR A 89 3.49 -15.53 -12.90
C TYR A 89 2.00 -15.67 -13.20
N ASP A 90 1.27 -16.29 -12.27
CA ASP A 90 -0.18 -16.41 -12.38
C ASP A 90 -0.85 -15.05 -12.10
N THR A 91 -1.95 -14.80 -12.81
CA THR A 91 -2.79 -13.61 -12.64
C THR A 91 -4.13 -13.94 -12.00
N LYS A 92 -4.37 -15.20 -11.69
CA LYS A 92 -5.58 -15.65 -11.01
C LYS A 92 -5.31 -15.79 -9.52
N LEU A 93 -6.23 -15.30 -8.73
CA LEU A 93 -6.22 -15.56 -7.30
C LEU A 93 -6.41 -17.06 -7.03
N PRO A 94 -5.78 -17.63 -5.99
CA PRO A 94 -6.03 -18.98 -5.57
C PRO A 94 -7.53 -19.23 -5.30
N GLU A 95 -8.04 -20.43 -5.59
CA GLU A 95 -9.46 -20.77 -5.39
C GLU A 95 -9.92 -20.57 -3.93
N ASN A 96 -9.03 -20.76 -2.98
CA ASN A 96 -9.29 -20.58 -1.56
C ASN A 96 -8.98 -19.15 -1.05
N TYR A 97 -8.64 -18.21 -1.94
CA TYR A 97 -8.37 -16.83 -1.53
C TYR A 97 -9.62 -16.18 -0.93
N THR A 98 -9.47 -15.62 0.24
CA THR A 98 -10.51 -14.83 0.91
C THR A 98 -10.01 -13.41 1.09
N SER A 99 -10.74 -12.44 0.54
CA SER A 99 -10.42 -11.02 0.77
C SER A 99 -10.63 -10.66 2.23
N HIS A 100 -9.69 -9.92 2.80
CA HIS A 100 -9.82 -9.35 4.14
C HIS A 100 -10.68 -8.08 4.19
N TYR A 101 -11.11 -7.58 3.03
CA TYR A 101 -12.09 -6.50 2.93
C TYR A 101 -13.41 -7.05 2.40
N ARG A 102 -14.50 -6.68 3.09
CA ARG A 102 -15.86 -6.94 2.64
C ARG A 102 -16.49 -5.62 2.26
N PHE A 103 -16.66 -5.42 0.95
CA PHE A 103 -17.30 -4.22 0.44
C PHE A 103 -18.82 -4.34 0.53
N THR A 104 -19.46 -3.28 0.96
CA THR A 104 -20.92 -3.13 0.97
C THR A 104 -21.40 -2.53 -0.35
N THR A 105 -22.68 -2.72 -0.66
CA THR A 105 -23.35 -1.99 -1.75
C THR A 105 -23.73 -0.58 -1.31
N GLU A 106 -24.11 0.28 -2.25
CA GLU A 106 -24.57 1.64 -1.92
C GLU A 106 -25.78 1.63 -0.97
N ASP A 107 -26.69 0.67 -1.13
CA ASP A 107 -27.90 0.54 -0.29
C ASP A 107 -27.62 -0.01 1.11
N SER A 108 -26.43 -0.57 1.35
CA SER A 108 -26.06 -1.22 2.62
C SER A 108 -24.83 -0.60 3.29
N GLN A 109 -24.56 0.69 3.02
CA GLN A 109 -23.40 1.39 3.59
C GLN A 109 -23.47 1.40 5.12
N ASN A 110 -22.32 1.11 5.74
CA ASN A 110 -22.16 1.34 7.17
C ASN A 110 -21.82 2.81 7.41
N LEU A 111 -22.78 3.56 7.96
CA LEU A 111 -22.64 4.99 8.21
C LEU A 111 -21.90 5.31 9.52
N LEU A 112 -21.52 4.29 10.29
CA LEU A 112 -20.89 4.43 11.61
C LEU A 112 -21.66 5.40 12.52
N ASP A 113 -22.97 5.20 12.69
CA ASP A 113 -23.82 6.14 13.42
C ASP A 113 -23.36 6.40 14.86
N GLN A 114 -22.74 5.40 15.50
CA GLN A 114 -22.17 5.50 16.84
C GLN A 114 -20.71 6.00 16.84
N GLY A 115 -20.12 6.27 15.66
CA GLY A 115 -18.76 6.73 15.52
C GLY A 115 -18.56 8.19 15.93
N GLU A 116 -17.36 8.51 16.40
CA GLU A 116 -16.95 9.88 16.68
C GLU A 116 -16.75 10.67 15.38
N VAL A 117 -16.94 11.98 15.43
CA VAL A 117 -16.73 12.87 14.28
C VAL A 117 -15.25 12.87 13.87
N ALA A 118 -14.99 12.58 12.60
CA ALA A 118 -13.65 12.48 12.01
C ALA A 118 -13.57 13.24 10.68
N LYS A 119 -13.79 14.56 10.71
CA LYS A 119 -13.71 15.42 9.50
C LYS A 119 -12.27 15.64 9.02
N LYS A 120 -11.29 15.49 9.91
CA LYS A 120 -9.87 15.56 9.58
C LYS A 120 -9.11 14.43 10.25
N VAL A 121 -8.29 13.71 9.48
CA VAL A 121 -7.43 12.61 9.95
C VAL A 121 -5.99 13.01 9.69
N SER A 122 -5.19 13.18 10.74
CA SER A 122 -3.79 13.57 10.64
C SER A 122 -2.89 12.41 11.05
N LEU A 123 -1.85 12.13 10.25
CA LEU A 123 -0.87 11.10 10.52
C LEU A 123 0.47 11.75 10.90
N TYR A 124 1.06 11.28 11.99
CA TYR A 124 2.26 11.89 12.59
C TYR A 124 3.57 11.34 11.99
N TYR A 125 3.66 11.24 10.66
CA TYR A 125 4.93 10.96 9.99
C TYR A 125 5.80 12.23 9.97
N VAL A 126 7.10 12.07 10.24
CA VAL A 126 8.02 13.19 10.49
C VAL A 126 8.13 14.14 9.28
N ASP A 127 8.30 13.59 8.08
CA ASP A 127 8.60 14.39 6.89
C ASP A 127 7.33 14.75 6.10
N ALA A 128 6.60 13.77 5.63
CA ALA A 128 5.45 13.98 4.75
C ALA A 128 4.23 14.56 5.47
N LYS A 129 4.08 14.29 6.78
CA LYS A 129 2.97 14.74 7.62
C LYS A 129 1.61 14.65 6.92
N PRO A 130 1.23 13.48 6.37
CA PRO A 130 0.02 13.38 5.57
C PRO A 130 -1.22 13.57 6.44
N TRP A 131 -2.25 14.17 5.83
CA TRP A 131 -3.57 14.26 6.43
C TRP A 131 -4.65 14.10 5.39
N PHE A 132 -5.88 13.86 5.86
CA PHE A 132 -7.07 13.72 5.05
C PHE A 132 -8.15 14.67 5.54
N VAL A 133 -8.92 15.24 4.62
CA VAL A 133 -10.05 16.11 4.93
C VAL A 133 -11.31 15.55 4.28
N TYR A 134 -12.33 15.33 5.08
CA TYR A 134 -13.62 14.82 4.62
C TYR A 134 -14.41 15.92 3.90
N ASN A 135 -14.93 15.58 2.73
CA ASN A 135 -15.87 16.41 1.98
C ASN A 135 -17.27 15.79 2.09
N GLU A 136 -18.21 16.52 2.67
CA GLU A 136 -19.58 16.07 2.88
C GLU A 136 -20.40 15.95 1.58
N THR A 137 -19.98 16.66 0.51
CA THR A 137 -20.70 16.68 -0.75
C THR A 137 -20.57 15.36 -1.51
N ASP A 138 -19.40 14.75 -1.50
CA ASP A 138 -19.10 13.50 -2.22
C ASP A 138 -18.79 12.32 -1.29
N GLY A 139 -18.66 12.60 0.02
CA GLY A 139 -18.37 11.59 1.03
C GLY A 139 -16.97 11.00 0.97
N LEU A 140 -16.00 11.73 0.42
CA LEU A 140 -14.62 11.30 0.26
C LEU A 140 -13.68 12.05 1.20
N TYR A 141 -12.54 11.42 1.51
CA TYR A 141 -11.42 12.00 2.23
C TYR A 141 -10.32 12.39 1.24
N TYR A 142 -10.10 13.67 1.08
CA TYR A 142 -9.07 14.25 0.22
C TYR A 142 -7.71 14.26 0.90
N ARG A 143 -6.69 13.72 0.23
CA ARG A 143 -5.36 13.54 0.81
C ARG A 143 -4.45 14.74 0.56
N TYR A 144 -3.68 15.06 1.60
CA TYR A 144 -2.65 16.09 1.60
C TYR A 144 -1.34 15.52 2.13
N GLU A 145 -0.21 16.05 1.70
CA GLU A 145 1.12 15.75 2.24
C GLU A 145 2.09 16.89 1.93
N PHE A 146 3.19 16.99 2.66
CA PHE A 146 4.18 18.05 2.52
C PHE A 146 3.60 19.48 2.55
N GLY A 147 2.49 19.67 3.23
CA GLY A 147 1.82 20.98 3.38
C GLY A 147 0.82 21.33 2.29
N ASP A 148 0.61 20.47 1.26
CA ASP A 148 -0.25 20.77 0.11
C ASP A 148 -1.11 19.54 -0.29
N LYS A 149 -2.00 19.75 -1.26
CA LYS A 149 -2.80 18.70 -1.89
C LYS A 149 -1.90 17.67 -2.55
N GLN A 150 -2.17 16.39 -2.31
CA GLN A 150 -1.51 15.35 -3.08
C GLN A 150 -2.23 15.11 -4.39
N ILE A 151 -1.58 15.47 -5.49
CA ILE A 151 -2.13 15.39 -6.84
C ILE A 151 -1.59 14.15 -7.55
N ASP A 152 -2.45 13.39 -8.20
CA ASP A 152 -2.03 12.33 -9.13
C ASP A 152 -1.40 12.96 -10.36
N GLY A 153 -0.17 12.54 -10.66
CA GLY A 153 0.62 13.13 -11.74
C GLY A 153 0.12 12.81 -13.16
N SER A 154 -0.78 11.84 -13.31
CA SER A 154 -1.33 11.42 -14.61
C SER A 154 -2.67 12.06 -14.90
N THR A 155 -3.51 12.20 -13.88
CA THR A 155 -4.87 12.76 -14.02
C THR A 155 -4.94 14.25 -13.70
N GLY A 156 -4.03 14.75 -12.87
CA GLY A 156 -4.08 16.11 -12.32
C GLY A 156 -5.13 16.27 -11.20
N GLU A 157 -5.77 15.20 -10.77
CA GLU A 157 -6.78 15.22 -9.72
C GLU A 157 -6.16 15.00 -8.34
N GLN A 158 -6.78 15.57 -7.32
CA GLN A 158 -6.36 15.33 -5.93
C GLN A 158 -6.74 13.90 -5.52
N LEU A 159 -5.82 13.18 -4.88
CA LEU A 159 -6.10 11.84 -4.35
C LEU A 159 -7.19 11.92 -3.28
N ALA A 160 -8.20 11.07 -3.42
CA ALA A 160 -9.29 10.94 -2.47
C ALA A 160 -9.64 9.47 -2.24
N VAL A 161 -10.10 9.15 -1.04
CA VAL A 161 -10.48 7.79 -0.65
C VAL A 161 -11.79 7.80 0.14
N LYS A 162 -12.56 6.73 0.02
CA LYS A 162 -13.82 6.57 0.78
C LYS A 162 -13.57 6.11 2.22
N ASN A 163 -12.62 5.19 2.40
CA ASN A 163 -12.35 4.53 3.67
C ASN A 163 -10.89 4.70 4.07
N ILE A 164 -10.63 4.85 5.36
CA ILE A 164 -9.29 4.88 5.94
C ILE A 164 -9.25 3.88 7.08
N ILE A 165 -8.26 3.00 7.06
CA ILE A 165 -7.92 2.12 8.19
C ILE A 165 -6.57 2.58 8.75
N LEU A 166 -6.55 2.95 10.00
CA LEU A 166 -5.32 3.18 10.75
C LEU A 166 -5.00 1.92 11.54
N GLN A 167 -3.94 1.24 11.15
CA GLN A 167 -3.44 0.04 11.82
C GLN A 167 -2.21 0.39 12.63
N ASN A 168 -2.32 0.39 13.95
CA ASN A 168 -1.19 0.66 14.82
C ASN A 168 -0.34 -0.61 14.96
N CYS A 169 0.87 -0.55 14.46
CA CYS A 169 1.87 -1.62 14.59
C CYS A 169 3.00 -1.13 15.49
N TYR A 170 3.47 -2.01 16.38
CA TYR A 170 4.72 -1.73 17.08
C TYR A 170 5.86 -1.67 16.06
N SER A 171 6.75 -0.70 16.21
CA SER A 171 7.92 -0.58 15.35
C SER A 171 9.16 -0.27 16.15
N SER A 172 10.28 -0.83 15.76
CA SER A 172 11.60 -0.58 16.33
C SER A 172 12.64 -0.37 15.24
N LEU A 173 13.77 0.23 15.61
CA LEU A 173 14.87 0.44 14.68
C LEU A 173 15.69 -0.85 14.57
N LYS A 174 15.61 -1.55 13.43
CA LYS A 174 16.34 -2.79 13.16
C LYS A 174 17.80 -2.55 12.74
N ASP A 175 18.04 -1.45 12.06
CA ASP A 175 19.36 -1.09 11.54
C ASP A 175 19.51 0.43 11.56
N SER A 176 20.27 0.92 12.54
CA SER A 176 20.48 2.35 12.76
C SER A 176 21.27 3.02 11.63
N LYS A 177 22.19 2.27 11.00
CA LYS A 177 23.02 2.80 9.89
C LYS A 177 22.18 3.15 8.65
N ASN A 178 21.17 2.34 8.36
CA ASN A 178 20.33 2.48 7.18
C ASN A 178 18.91 2.99 7.52
N GLY A 179 18.61 3.26 8.78
CA GLY A 179 17.28 3.70 9.21
C GLY A 179 16.18 2.64 8.96
N THR A 180 16.55 1.34 8.91
CA THR A 180 15.59 0.27 8.61
C THR A 180 14.75 -0.01 9.84
N LEU A 181 13.44 0.06 9.69
CA LEU A 181 12.48 -0.32 10.73
C LEU A 181 12.16 -1.81 10.68
N ASP A 182 11.93 -2.38 11.85
CA ASP A 182 11.20 -3.62 12.04
C ASP A 182 9.77 -3.25 12.46
N ILE A 183 8.78 -3.74 11.73
CA ILE A 183 7.36 -3.46 12.01
C ILE A 183 6.70 -4.78 12.35
N ASP A 184 6.10 -4.84 13.53
CA ASP A 184 5.34 -6.01 13.97
C ASP A 184 3.97 -6.01 13.30
N TYR A 185 3.82 -6.88 12.32
CA TYR A 185 2.59 -7.07 11.55
C TYR A 185 1.83 -8.36 11.96
N LEU A 186 2.28 -9.05 13.04
CA LEU A 186 1.71 -10.34 13.47
C LEU A 186 1.05 -10.30 14.85
N SER A 187 1.60 -9.55 15.79
CA SER A 187 1.14 -9.59 17.20
C SER A 187 -0.27 -9.04 17.42
N GLY A 188 -0.85 -8.42 16.41
CA GLY A 188 -2.12 -7.73 16.56
C GLY A 188 -1.97 -6.36 17.20
N GLY A 189 -3.08 -5.62 17.30
CA GLY A 189 -3.04 -4.27 17.88
C GLY A 189 -4.37 -3.56 17.78
N SER A 190 -4.34 -2.29 18.14
CA SER A 190 -5.45 -1.36 18.00
C SER A 190 -5.40 -0.63 16.65
N GLY A 191 -6.48 0.01 16.30
CA GLY A 191 -6.57 0.85 15.12
C GLY A 191 -7.83 1.70 15.11
N MET A 192 -8.08 2.34 13.97
CA MET A 192 -9.30 3.09 13.72
C MET A 192 -9.82 2.74 12.32
N TYR A 193 -11.12 2.53 12.18
CA TYR A 193 -11.79 2.52 10.90
C TYR A 193 -12.56 3.84 10.73
N ILE A 194 -12.36 4.49 9.59
CA ILE A 194 -12.85 5.83 9.34
C ILE A 194 -13.55 5.85 7.98
N THR A 195 -14.80 6.27 7.96
CA THR A 195 -15.62 6.46 6.76
C THR A 195 -16.76 7.45 7.04
N ASN A 196 -17.34 8.05 6.02
CA ASN A 196 -18.50 8.94 6.11
C ASN A 196 -18.35 10.08 7.16
N GLY A 197 -17.13 10.61 7.34
CA GLY A 197 -16.85 11.68 8.30
C GLY A 197 -16.83 11.24 9.77
N LYS A 198 -16.81 9.93 10.04
CA LYS A 198 -16.82 9.31 11.37
C LYS A 198 -15.75 8.28 11.53
N ALA A 199 -15.40 7.96 12.78
CA ALA A 199 -14.39 6.98 13.15
C ALA A 199 -14.89 6.08 14.28
N VAL A 200 -14.50 4.81 14.23
CA VAL A 200 -14.68 3.84 15.33
C VAL A 200 -13.35 3.16 15.63
N PRO A 201 -13.07 2.84 16.91
CA PRO A 201 -11.91 2.02 17.27
C PRO A 201 -12.08 0.61 16.73
N ILE A 202 -10.97 0.03 16.31
CA ILE A 202 -10.89 -1.37 15.88
C ILE A 202 -9.71 -2.06 16.56
N THR A 203 -9.72 -3.37 16.53
CA THR A 203 -8.54 -4.20 16.78
C THR A 203 -8.22 -4.99 15.52
N TRP A 204 -6.97 -5.37 15.36
CA TRP A 204 -6.55 -6.21 14.26
C TRP A 204 -5.74 -7.40 14.74
N LYS A 205 -5.77 -8.50 13.98
CA LYS A 205 -5.00 -9.73 14.23
C LYS A 205 -4.55 -10.32 12.90
N ARG A 206 -3.40 -10.99 12.92
CA ARG A 206 -2.89 -11.78 11.80
C ARG A 206 -2.22 -13.03 12.37
N ALA A 207 -2.65 -14.22 11.94
CA ALA A 207 -2.19 -15.48 12.53
C ALA A 207 -0.76 -15.86 12.07
N SER A 208 -0.38 -15.52 10.85
CA SER A 208 0.93 -15.85 10.27
C SER A 208 1.29 -14.91 9.11
N ALA A 209 2.51 -15.03 8.62
CA ALA A 209 2.97 -14.30 7.43
C ALA A 209 2.18 -14.64 6.16
N ASN A 210 1.59 -15.84 6.09
CA ASN A 210 0.77 -16.30 4.95
C ASN A 210 -0.72 -16.02 5.11
N ASP A 211 -1.12 -15.43 6.24
CA ASP A 211 -2.52 -15.11 6.52
C ASP A 211 -2.85 -13.67 6.15
N ILE A 212 -4.13 -13.37 6.06
CA ILE A 212 -4.64 -12.00 5.91
C ILE A 212 -4.80 -11.31 7.27
N THR A 213 -4.76 -10.01 7.28
CA THR A 213 -5.10 -9.22 8.48
C THR A 213 -6.61 -9.16 8.67
N HIS A 214 -7.08 -9.52 9.86
CA HIS A 214 -8.49 -9.45 10.25
C HIS A 214 -8.71 -8.22 11.14
N TYR A 215 -9.76 -7.45 10.85
CA TYR A 215 -10.16 -6.26 11.58
C TYR A 215 -11.48 -6.51 12.31
N TYR A 216 -11.57 -6.04 13.56
CA TYR A 216 -12.72 -6.23 14.45
C TYR A 216 -13.13 -4.88 15.07
N THR A 217 -14.44 -4.61 15.12
CA THR A 217 -15.06 -3.49 15.85
C THR A 217 -15.51 -3.92 17.22
#